data_60ca65e05870759c1961ba53a8fb4d76
#
_entry.id   60ca65e05870759c1961ba53a8fb4d76
#
_cell.length_a   1.000
_cell.length_b   1.000
_cell.length_c   1.000
_cell.angle_alpha   90.00
_cell.angle_beta   90.00
_cell.angle_gamma   90.00
#
_symmetry.space_group_name_H-M   'P 1'
#
loop_
_entity.id
_entity.type
_entity.pdbx_description
1 polymer ?
#
loop_
_entity_poly.entity_id
_entity_poly.type
_entity_poly.pdbx_seq_one_letter_code
_entity_poly.pdbx_strand_id
1 'polypeptide(L)'
;LLRSHPEAFFARRVILCEGATEYGVIRALDHHLQVKGGLGLSARSIAVVDSKGGSNFYHYALWLKSKGIDVITFNDDDNSNILASKQEAITAGIRMAICDSGNAFEQQLFNDTPWELLIELAKLARDIPSEEGVVSCLDIQSISDINTTPDELKPEIRQQLGNQAKKRGCYK
;
A
#
# COMPACT_ATOMS: atom_id res chain seq x y z
N LEU A 1 -13.58 7.58 -10.14
CA LEU A 1 -12.20 7.99 -9.88
C LEU A 1 -12.07 9.51 -9.79
N LEU A 2 -12.31 10.25 -10.86
CA LEU A 2 -12.02 11.70 -10.96
C LEU A 2 -12.94 12.60 -10.12
N ARG A 3 -14.14 12.14 -9.77
CA ARG A 3 -15.01 12.87 -8.82
C ARG A 3 -14.43 12.88 -7.41
N SER A 4 -13.70 11.83 -7.05
CA SER A 4 -13.08 11.70 -5.73
C SER A 4 -11.69 12.36 -5.67
N HIS A 5 -11.02 12.48 -6.82
CA HIS A 5 -9.64 12.97 -6.96
C HIS A 5 -9.52 13.96 -8.12
N PRO A 6 -10.18 15.14 -8.02
CA PRO A 6 -10.14 16.15 -9.10
C PRO A 6 -8.74 16.73 -9.33
N GLU A 7 -7.86 16.68 -8.32
CA GLU A 7 -6.47 17.11 -8.38
C GLU A 7 -5.64 16.35 -9.44
N ALA A 8 -6.05 15.13 -9.79
CA ALA A 8 -5.39 14.34 -10.83
C ALA A 8 -5.37 15.03 -12.19
N PHE A 9 -6.38 15.89 -12.49
CA PHE A 9 -6.42 16.63 -13.75
C PHE A 9 -5.38 17.75 -13.85
N PHE A 10 -4.94 18.27 -12.73
CA PHE A 10 -3.98 19.37 -12.66
C PHE A 10 -2.57 18.90 -12.40
N ALA A 11 -2.40 17.62 -12.16
CA ALA A 11 -1.09 17.02 -11.89
C ALA A 11 -0.33 16.73 -13.19
N ARG A 12 0.99 16.88 -13.14
CA ARG A 12 1.87 16.39 -14.21
C ARG A 12 2.09 14.89 -14.10
N ARG A 13 2.00 14.35 -12.89
CA ARG A 13 2.18 12.95 -12.56
C ARG A 13 1.11 12.48 -11.60
N VAL A 14 0.67 11.25 -11.79
CA VAL A 14 -0.26 10.59 -10.88
C VAL A 14 0.40 9.32 -10.34
N ILE A 15 0.39 9.16 -9.03
CA ILE A 15 0.61 7.87 -8.36
C ILE A 15 -0.77 7.27 -8.17
N LEU A 16 -1.08 6.24 -8.95
CA LEU A 16 -2.35 5.52 -8.89
C LEU A 16 -2.17 4.31 -7.99
N CYS A 17 -2.80 4.35 -6.83
CA CYS A 17 -2.82 3.29 -5.83
C CYS A 17 -3.99 2.35 -6.11
N GLU A 18 -3.80 1.04 -5.93
CA GLU A 18 -4.87 0.06 -6.13
C GLU A 18 -5.97 0.25 -5.10
N GLY A 19 -5.60 0.41 -3.83
CA GLY A 19 -6.53 0.53 -2.74
C GLY A 19 -6.13 1.56 -1.67
N ALA A 20 -6.91 1.53 -0.58
CA ALA A 20 -6.76 2.48 0.52
C ALA A 20 -5.44 2.30 1.28
N THR A 21 -4.90 1.08 1.36
CA THR A 21 -3.65 0.78 2.07
C THR A 21 -2.47 1.47 1.40
N GLU A 22 -2.28 1.24 0.10
CA GLU A 22 -1.21 1.87 -0.69
C GLU A 22 -1.35 3.39 -0.70
N TYR A 23 -2.59 3.87 -0.87
CA TYR A 23 -2.90 5.30 -0.81
C TYR A 23 -2.49 5.90 0.53
N GLY A 24 -2.86 5.25 1.64
CA GLY A 24 -2.53 5.68 3.00
C GLY A 24 -1.03 5.75 3.24
N VAL A 25 -0.27 4.75 2.79
CA VAL A 25 1.19 4.71 2.92
C VAL A 25 1.84 5.87 2.16
N ILE A 26 1.46 6.12 0.92
CA ILE A 26 2.01 7.25 0.14
C ILE A 26 1.67 8.59 0.80
N ARG A 27 0.44 8.74 1.33
CA ARG A 27 0.05 9.97 2.04
C ARG A 27 0.82 10.17 3.35
N ALA A 28 1.09 9.09 4.09
CA ALA A 28 1.90 9.13 5.30
C ALA A 28 3.36 9.53 5.01
N LEU A 29 3.94 8.96 3.95
CA LEU A 29 5.29 9.31 3.48
C LEU A 29 5.35 10.77 3.02
N ASP A 30 4.36 11.25 2.28
CA ASP A 30 4.26 12.65 1.86
C ASP A 30 4.22 13.60 3.06
N HIS A 31 3.38 13.29 4.04
CA HIS A 31 3.30 14.05 5.28
C HIS A 31 4.64 14.06 6.04
N HIS A 32 5.28 12.89 6.18
CA HIS A 32 6.58 12.78 6.84
C HIS A 32 7.65 13.63 6.14
N LEU A 33 7.70 13.62 4.81
CA LEU A 33 8.62 14.48 4.04
C LEU A 33 8.39 15.96 4.33
N GLN A 34 7.12 16.40 4.39
CA GLN A 34 6.78 17.80 4.69
C GLN A 34 7.18 18.20 6.11
N VAL A 35 6.93 17.33 7.09
CA VAL A 35 7.36 17.57 8.49
C VAL A 35 8.88 17.70 8.61
N LYS A 36 9.64 16.98 7.77
CA LYS A 36 11.11 17.08 7.68
C LYS A 36 11.60 18.31 6.87
N GLY A 37 10.70 19.20 6.46
CA GLY A 37 11.03 20.41 5.68
C GLY A 37 11.20 20.16 4.20
N GLY A 38 10.84 18.97 3.69
CA GLY A 38 10.84 18.67 2.26
C GLY A 38 9.57 19.19 1.56
N LEU A 39 9.66 19.30 0.23
CA LEU A 39 8.50 19.62 -0.60
C LEU A 39 7.57 18.41 -0.71
N GLY A 40 6.30 18.60 -0.37
CA GLY A 40 5.27 17.61 -0.56
C GLY A 40 5.01 17.26 -2.04
N LEU A 41 4.30 16.16 -2.28
CA LEU A 41 4.02 15.66 -3.63
C LEU A 41 3.21 16.67 -4.46
N SER A 42 2.23 17.33 -3.87
CA SER A 42 1.41 18.35 -4.54
C SER A 42 2.24 19.54 -5.03
N ALA A 43 3.23 20.00 -4.23
CA ALA A 43 4.16 21.06 -4.64
C ALA A 43 5.05 20.65 -5.82
N ARG A 44 5.17 19.34 -6.07
CA ARG A 44 5.87 18.75 -7.22
C ARG A 44 4.95 18.43 -8.40
N SER A 45 3.69 18.88 -8.36
CA SER A 45 2.64 18.56 -9.32
C SER A 45 2.40 17.05 -9.45
N ILE A 46 2.45 16.33 -8.32
CA ILE A 46 2.15 14.90 -8.23
C ILE A 46 0.86 14.74 -7.42
N ALA A 47 -0.15 14.10 -8.00
CA ALA A 47 -1.36 13.68 -7.30
C ALA A 47 -1.26 12.20 -6.90
N VAL A 48 -1.83 11.87 -5.76
CA VAL A 48 -2.00 10.47 -5.31
C VAL A 48 -3.47 10.14 -5.40
N VAL A 49 -3.80 9.03 -6.03
CA VAL A 49 -5.17 8.65 -6.37
C VAL A 49 -5.44 7.23 -5.90
N ASP A 50 -6.49 7.04 -5.11
CA ASP A 50 -7.03 5.72 -4.76
C ASP A 50 -8.02 5.27 -5.83
N SER A 51 -7.72 4.16 -6.52
CA SER A 51 -8.62 3.58 -7.53
C SER A 51 -9.81 2.85 -6.92
N LYS A 52 -9.78 2.58 -5.63
CA LYS A 52 -10.74 1.78 -4.87
C LYS A 52 -10.77 0.31 -5.30
N GLY A 53 -9.64 -0.18 -5.81
CA GLY A 53 -9.47 -1.57 -6.22
C GLY A 53 -10.24 -1.94 -7.50
N GLY A 54 -10.23 -3.23 -7.77
CA GLY A 54 -11.04 -3.84 -8.81
C GLY A 54 -10.39 -3.92 -10.20
N SER A 55 -11.10 -4.58 -11.12
CA SER A 55 -10.62 -4.91 -12.46
C SER A 55 -10.31 -3.70 -13.36
N ASN A 56 -10.76 -2.51 -12.98
CA ASN A 56 -10.57 -1.29 -13.76
C ASN A 56 -9.27 -0.53 -13.45
N PHE A 57 -8.46 -1.01 -12.53
CA PHE A 57 -7.24 -0.33 -12.08
C PHE A 57 -6.32 0.09 -13.24
N TYR A 58 -5.90 -0.87 -14.06
CA TYR A 58 -5.02 -0.57 -15.19
C TYR A 58 -5.73 0.20 -16.32
N HIS A 59 -7.05 0.05 -16.47
CA HIS A 59 -7.81 0.88 -17.41
C HIS A 59 -7.79 2.35 -17.00
N TYR A 60 -7.86 2.66 -15.71
CA TYR A 60 -7.68 4.03 -15.23
C TYR A 60 -6.27 4.55 -15.49
N ALA A 61 -5.25 3.73 -15.29
CA ALA A 61 -3.86 4.09 -15.58
C ALA A 61 -3.66 4.40 -17.06
N LEU A 62 -4.15 3.54 -17.96
CA LEU A 62 -4.10 3.73 -19.41
C LEU A 62 -4.87 4.97 -19.85
N TRP A 63 -6.04 5.19 -19.28
CA TRP A 63 -6.84 6.38 -19.59
C TRP A 63 -6.12 7.67 -19.17
N LEU A 64 -5.55 7.76 -17.97
CA LEU A 64 -4.76 8.91 -17.53
C LEU A 64 -3.55 9.14 -18.45
N LYS A 65 -2.86 8.07 -18.81
CA LYS A 65 -1.72 8.11 -19.75
C LYS A 65 -2.14 8.67 -21.11
N SER A 66 -3.32 8.26 -21.64
CA SER A 66 -3.85 8.77 -22.91
C SER A 66 -4.16 10.28 -22.89
N LYS A 67 -4.31 10.87 -21.70
CA LYS A 67 -4.49 12.33 -21.50
C LYS A 67 -3.17 13.08 -21.32
N GLY A 68 -2.04 12.40 -21.53
CA GLY A 68 -0.72 13.02 -21.40
C GLY A 68 -0.18 13.11 -19.97
N ILE A 69 -0.84 12.48 -19.00
CA ILE A 69 -0.43 12.46 -17.61
C ILE A 69 0.62 11.34 -17.44
N ASP A 70 1.75 11.64 -16.79
CA ASP A 70 2.73 10.61 -16.42
C ASP A 70 2.18 9.79 -15.24
N VAL A 71 2.03 8.47 -15.43
CA VAL A 71 1.40 7.58 -14.45
C VAL A 71 2.40 6.60 -13.89
N ILE A 72 2.38 6.45 -12.57
CA ILE A 72 3.02 5.37 -11.84
C ILE A 72 1.92 4.61 -11.11
N THR A 73 1.88 3.29 -11.22
CA THR A 73 0.97 2.46 -10.42
C THR A 73 1.69 1.96 -9.17
N PHE A 74 0.92 1.83 -8.10
CA PHE A 74 1.36 1.16 -6.87
C PHE A 74 0.26 0.17 -6.48
N ASN A 75 0.57 -1.12 -6.55
CA ASN A 75 -0.41 -2.20 -6.44
C ASN A 75 0.20 -3.53 -5.97
N ASP A 76 -0.69 -4.39 -5.54
CA ASP A 76 -0.41 -5.78 -5.22
C ASP A 76 -0.08 -6.62 -6.47
N ASP A 77 0.45 -7.82 -6.28
CA ASP A 77 0.63 -8.83 -7.35
C ASP A 77 -0.18 -10.11 -7.07
N ASP A 78 -1.23 -10.02 -6.28
CA ASP A 78 -2.02 -11.17 -5.84
C ASP A 78 -3.23 -11.49 -6.74
N ASN A 79 -3.48 -10.68 -7.77
CA ASN A 79 -4.67 -10.80 -8.64
C ASN A 79 -4.31 -11.24 -10.06
N SER A 80 -4.54 -12.53 -10.37
CA SER A 80 -4.29 -13.09 -11.70
C SER A 80 -5.30 -12.65 -12.78
N ASN A 81 -6.46 -12.11 -12.41
CA ASN A 81 -7.53 -11.80 -13.35
C ASN A 81 -7.29 -10.54 -14.20
N ILE A 82 -6.23 -9.76 -13.89
CA ILE A 82 -5.92 -8.48 -14.55
C ILE A 82 -4.68 -8.53 -15.45
N LEU A 83 -4.18 -9.73 -15.76
CA LEU A 83 -2.93 -9.93 -16.51
C LEU A 83 -2.94 -9.24 -17.89
N ALA A 84 -4.05 -9.30 -18.63
CA ALA A 84 -4.14 -8.68 -19.96
C ALA A 84 -4.01 -7.16 -19.89
N SER A 85 -4.75 -6.50 -19.01
CA SER A 85 -4.68 -5.05 -18.82
C SER A 85 -3.36 -4.59 -18.19
N LYS A 86 -2.74 -5.41 -17.34
CA LYS A 86 -1.39 -5.20 -16.82
C LYS A 86 -0.36 -5.18 -17.97
N GLN A 87 -0.43 -6.17 -18.87
CA GLN A 87 0.48 -6.24 -20.03
C GLN A 87 0.29 -5.06 -20.98
N GLU A 88 -0.93 -4.61 -21.20
CA GLU A 88 -1.23 -3.41 -22.00
C GLU A 88 -0.62 -2.16 -21.35
N ALA A 89 -0.73 -2.01 -20.03
CA ALA A 89 -0.15 -0.89 -19.29
C ALA A 89 1.39 -0.89 -19.34
N ILE A 90 2.04 -2.06 -19.26
CA ILE A 90 3.48 -2.22 -19.45
C ILE A 90 3.88 -1.76 -20.84
N THR A 91 3.16 -2.22 -21.89
CA THR A 91 3.43 -1.87 -23.29
C THR A 91 3.25 -0.37 -23.53
N ALA A 92 2.30 0.28 -22.85
CA ALA A 92 2.12 1.73 -22.89
C ALA A 92 3.18 2.52 -22.11
N GLY A 93 4.16 1.86 -21.48
CA GLY A 93 5.24 2.48 -20.74
C GLY A 93 4.80 3.08 -19.41
N ILE A 94 3.79 2.51 -18.77
CA ILE A 94 3.40 2.85 -17.40
C ILE A 94 4.40 2.20 -16.45
N ARG A 95 5.01 3.00 -15.57
CA ARG A 95 5.90 2.51 -14.53
C ARG A 95 5.08 1.92 -13.40
N MET A 96 5.55 0.80 -12.87
CA MET A 96 4.83 0.05 -11.83
C MET A 96 5.73 -0.17 -10.62
N ALA A 97 5.21 0.15 -9.44
CA ALA A 97 5.70 -0.33 -8.16
C ALA A 97 4.76 -1.47 -7.74
N ILE A 98 5.24 -2.69 -7.78
CA ILE A 98 4.45 -3.90 -7.56
C ILE A 98 5.12 -4.70 -6.45
N CYS A 99 4.33 -5.28 -5.55
CA CYS A 99 4.83 -6.24 -4.56
C CYS A 99 5.46 -7.47 -5.24
N ASP A 100 6.28 -8.19 -4.50
CA ASP A 100 6.86 -9.45 -5.00
C ASP A 100 5.75 -10.44 -5.39
N SER A 101 6.05 -11.28 -6.37
CA SER A 101 5.09 -12.18 -7.00
C SER A 101 4.22 -12.94 -6.00
N GLY A 102 2.93 -12.74 -6.10
CA GLY A 102 1.91 -13.38 -5.27
C GLY A 102 1.65 -12.71 -3.91
N ASN A 103 2.38 -11.64 -3.55
CA ASN A 103 2.17 -10.95 -2.29
C ASN A 103 1.14 -9.82 -2.41
N ALA A 104 0.27 -9.73 -1.40
CA ALA A 104 -0.43 -8.50 -1.08
C ALA A 104 0.53 -7.50 -0.41
N PHE A 105 0.18 -6.23 -0.42
CA PHE A 105 1.01 -5.18 0.18
C PHE A 105 1.30 -5.43 1.67
N GLU A 106 0.31 -5.87 2.43
CA GLU A 106 0.47 -6.20 3.85
C GLU A 106 1.50 -7.32 4.06
N GLN A 107 1.46 -8.35 3.21
CA GLN A 107 2.44 -9.45 3.27
C GLN A 107 3.85 -8.95 2.97
N GLN A 108 4.00 -8.13 1.93
CA GLN A 108 5.28 -7.52 1.58
C GLN A 108 5.81 -6.63 2.71
N LEU A 109 4.94 -5.79 3.28
CA LEU A 109 5.30 -4.91 4.38
C LEU A 109 5.85 -5.70 5.58
N PHE A 110 5.18 -6.78 5.98
CA PHE A 110 5.64 -7.61 7.09
C PHE A 110 6.91 -8.38 6.77
N ASN A 111 7.14 -8.75 5.51
CA ASN A 111 8.37 -9.44 5.09
C ASN A 111 9.58 -8.50 5.12
N ASP A 112 9.44 -7.27 4.63
CA ASP A 112 10.54 -6.35 4.40
C ASP A 112 10.85 -5.45 5.60
N THR A 113 9.88 -5.25 6.51
CA THR A 113 10.06 -4.37 7.67
C THR A 113 11.09 -4.98 8.65
N PRO A 114 12.09 -4.22 9.12
CA PRO A 114 12.99 -4.66 10.19
C PRO A 114 12.23 -5.15 11.42
N TRP A 115 12.74 -6.19 12.09
CA TRP A 115 12.03 -6.84 13.20
C TRP A 115 11.64 -5.87 14.32
N GLU A 116 12.55 -5.00 14.69
CA GLU A 116 12.37 -3.99 15.74
C GLU A 116 11.24 -3.01 15.38
N LEU A 117 11.18 -2.61 14.11
CA LEU A 117 10.15 -1.71 13.61
C LEU A 117 8.79 -2.41 13.52
N LEU A 118 8.77 -3.70 13.22
CA LEU A 118 7.55 -4.51 13.21
C LEU A 118 6.92 -4.58 14.61
N ILE A 119 7.75 -4.70 15.66
CA ILE A 119 7.30 -4.63 17.05
C ILE A 119 6.68 -3.28 17.37
N GLU A 120 7.32 -2.18 16.95
CA GLU A 120 6.78 -0.83 17.15
C GLU A 120 5.45 -0.61 16.42
N LEU A 121 5.31 -1.13 15.21
CA LEU A 121 4.04 -1.10 14.46
C LEU A 121 2.94 -1.90 15.18
N ALA A 122 3.27 -3.07 15.73
CA ALA A 122 2.31 -3.87 16.49
C ALA A 122 1.86 -3.17 17.78
N LYS A 123 2.77 -2.50 18.49
CA LYS A 123 2.45 -1.68 19.66
C LYS A 123 1.54 -0.49 19.27
N LEU A 124 1.90 0.22 18.20
CA LEU A 124 1.11 1.34 17.71
C LEU A 124 -0.31 0.89 17.31
N ALA A 125 -0.42 -0.22 16.61
CA ALA A 125 -1.72 -0.79 16.22
C ALA A 125 -2.60 -1.14 17.44
N ARG A 126 -1.99 -1.61 18.53
CA ARG A 126 -2.70 -1.86 19.79
C ARG A 126 -3.23 -0.57 20.45
N ASP A 127 -2.45 0.50 20.36
CA ASP A 127 -2.73 1.75 21.06
C ASP A 127 -3.68 2.67 20.28
N ILE A 128 -3.98 2.35 19.01
CA ILE A 128 -4.97 3.07 18.21
C ILE A 128 -6.38 2.56 18.57
N PRO A 129 -7.26 3.40 19.15
CA PRO A 129 -8.63 3.02 19.39
C PRO A 129 -9.36 2.80 18.07
N SER A 130 -9.77 1.59 17.76
CA SER A 130 -10.68 1.31 16.66
C SER A 130 -11.96 0.70 17.19
N GLU A 131 -13.10 1.05 16.60
CA GLU A 131 -14.41 0.48 16.96
C GLU A 131 -14.43 -1.06 16.81
N GLU A 132 -13.52 -1.63 16.03
CA GLU A 132 -13.39 -3.07 15.76
C GLU A 132 -12.06 -3.68 16.22
N GLY A 133 -11.34 -3.04 17.12
CA GLY A 133 -10.13 -3.56 17.79
C GLY A 133 -9.05 -4.16 16.87
N VAL A 134 -8.13 -3.35 16.37
CA VAL A 134 -6.97 -3.80 15.56
C VAL A 134 -6.18 -4.92 16.26
N VAL A 135 -6.17 -4.94 17.60
CA VAL A 135 -5.51 -5.98 18.40
C VAL A 135 -6.12 -7.37 18.17
N SER A 136 -7.45 -7.45 17.98
CA SER A 136 -8.12 -8.74 17.67
C SER A 136 -7.79 -9.23 16.25
N CYS A 137 -7.27 -8.35 15.39
CA CYS A 137 -6.89 -8.70 14.04
C CYS A 137 -5.58 -9.47 13.95
N LEU A 138 -4.63 -9.23 14.85
CA LEU A 138 -3.30 -9.84 14.77
C LEU A 138 -3.16 -11.12 15.61
N ASP A 139 -4.18 -11.47 16.41
CA ASP A 139 -4.19 -12.67 17.27
C ASP A 139 -2.89 -12.88 18.07
N ILE A 140 -2.22 -11.77 18.40
CA ILE A 140 -0.97 -11.77 19.18
C ILE A 140 -1.40 -11.78 20.65
N GLN A 141 -1.20 -12.89 21.31
CA GLN A 141 -1.58 -13.09 22.72
C GLN A 141 -0.85 -12.12 23.66
N SER A 142 0.40 -11.75 23.34
CA SER A 142 1.09 -10.65 24.00
C SER A 142 2.22 -10.09 23.10
N ILE A 143 2.48 -8.78 23.17
CA ILE A 143 3.61 -8.15 22.47
C ILE A 143 4.95 -8.59 23.06
N SER A 144 4.96 -9.03 24.33
CA SER A 144 6.15 -9.59 24.95
C SER A 144 6.65 -10.83 24.22
N ASP A 145 5.77 -11.67 23.68
CA ASP A 145 6.13 -12.89 22.96
C ASP A 145 6.89 -12.58 21.66
N ILE A 146 6.56 -11.48 20.99
CA ILE A 146 7.28 -11.05 19.78
C ILE A 146 8.71 -10.61 20.10
N ASN A 147 8.93 -9.94 21.23
CA ASN A 147 10.26 -9.46 21.63
C ASN A 147 11.23 -10.59 21.95
N THR A 148 10.72 -11.71 22.45
CA THR A 148 11.51 -12.88 22.86
C THR A 148 11.59 -13.97 21.79
N THR A 149 11.04 -13.71 20.59
CA THR A 149 11.00 -14.68 19.50
C THR A 149 12.40 -15.06 19.01
N PRO A 150 12.77 -16.33 19.01
CA PRO A 150 14.01 -16.81 18.40
C PRO A 150 14.09 -16.44 16.91
N ASP A 151 15.32 -16.18 16.42
CA ASP A 151 15.54 -15.78 15.03
C ASP A 151 14.98 -16.78 14.00
N GLU A 152 15.02 -18.05 14.34
CA GLU A 152 14.54 -19.16 13.51
C GLU A 152 13.02 -19.11 13.26
N LEU A 153 12.24 -18.55 14.21
CA LEU A 153 10.77 -18.44 14.12
C LEU A 153 10.28 -17.12 13.51
N LYS A 154 11.17 -16.13 13.39
CA LYS A 154 10.79 -14.81 12.85
C LYS A 154 10.17 -14.87 11.46
N PRO A 155 10.67 -15.67 10.49
CA PRO A 155 10.06 -15.76 9.15
C PRO A 155 8.63 -16.29 9.19
N GLU A 156 8.37 -17.32 10.01
CA GLU A 156 7.03 -17.88 10.13
C GLU A 156 6.03 -16.89 10.73
N ILE A 157 6.44 -16.17 11.78
CA ILE A 157 5.61 -15.16 12.42
C ILE A 157 5.30 -14.00 11.43
N ARG A 158 6.30 -13.54 10.66
CA ARG A 158 6.09 -12.53 9.63
C ARG A 158 5.02 -12.96 8.63
N GLN A 159 5.11 -14.17 8.15
CA GLN A 159 4.16 -14.73 7.19
C GLN A 159 2.75 -14.83 7.81
N GLN A 160 2.63 -15.27 9.04
CA GLN A 160 1.35 -15.35 9.75
C GLN A 160 0.72 -13.98 9.93
N LEU A 161 1.48 -12.98 10.37
CA LEU A 161 1.01 -11.60 10.55
C LEU A 161 0.55 -10.98 9.23
N GLY A 162 1.34 -11.11 8.16
CA GLY A 162 0.98 -10.62 6.84
C GLY A 162 -0.30 -11.27 6.30
N ASN A 163 -0.45 -12.58 6.48
CA ASN A 163 -1.65 -13.31 6.06
C ASN A 163 -2.89 -12.91 6.87
N GLN A 164 -2.74 -12.64 8.16
CA GLN A 164 -3.85 -12.19 9.00
C GLN A 164 -4.27 -10.76 8.62
N ALA A 165 -3.33 -9.86 8.41
CA ALA A 165 -3.57 -8.50 7.98
C ALA A 165 -4.36 -8.47 6.66
N LYS A 166 -3.94 -9.27 5.66
CA LYS A 166 -4.63 -9.43 4.39
C LYS A 166 -6.07 -9.94 4.55
N LYS A 167 -6.28 -11.04 5.32
CA LYS A 167 -7.59 -11.68 5.46
C LYS A 167 -8.65 -10.78 6.10
N ARG A 168 -8.25 -9.94 7.04
CA ARG A 168 -9.19 -9.18 7.87
C ARG A 168 -9.48 -7.78 7.32
N GLY A 169 -8.78 -7.36 6.27
CA GLY A 169 -8.97 -6.02 5.70
C GLY A 169 -8.81 -4.92 6.76
N CYS A 170 -7.88 -5.12 7.70
CA CYS A 170 -7.69 -4.29 8.89
C CYS A 170 -7.41 -2.80 8.59
N TYR A 171 -7.34 -2.44 7.32
CA TYR A 171 -7.00 -1.11 6.84
C TYR A 171 -8.07 -0.49 5.92
N LYS A 172 -9.32 -0.97 6.04
CA LYS A 172 -10.44 -0.37 5.30
C LYS A 172 -10.96 0.88 5.96
#